data_ff536f6f4ae0cb0855d31bd2623c2185
#
_entry.id   ff536f6f4ae0cb0855d31bd2623c2185
#
_cell.length_a   1.000
_cell.length_b   1.000
_cell.length_c   1.000
_cell.angle_alpha   90.00
_cell.angle_beta   90.00
_cell.angle_gamma   90.00
#
_symmetry.space_group_name_H-M   'P 1'
#
loop_
_entity.id
_entity.type
_entity.pdbx_description
1 polymer ?
#
loop_
_entity_poly.entity_id
_entity_poly.type
_entity_poly.pdbx_seq_one_letter_code
_entity_poly.pdbx_strand_id
1 'polypeptide(L)'
;MPLTALVVEDSPTMRQLIVFALNRIRGLQVIEADDGVDALRKLSAGQLDIILTDINMPIMDGLKLVKRIRSDEALKAIPIVIITTEGAEEDRQRALALGANAYITKPIQAPQVIAKVKELLKIE
;
A
#
# COMPACT_ATOMS: atom_id res chain seq x y z
N MET A 1 -8.84 -18.57 5.77
CA MET A 1 -9.31 -17.17 5.85
C MET A 1 -8.63 -16.35 4.76
N PRO A 2 -9.38 -15.64 3.93
CA PRO A 2 -8.74 -14.79 2.93
C PRO A 2 -8.07 -13.59 3.57
N LEU A 3 -6.96 -13.19 3.00
CA LEU A 3 -6.27 -11.97 3.38
C LEU A 3 -6.77 -10.83 2.48
N THR A 4 -6.68 -9.61 2.97
CA THR A 4 -7.19 -8.45 2.25
C THR A 4 -6.11 -7.38 2.14
N ALA A 5 -5.87 -6.92 0.91
CA ALA A 5 -4.95 -5.81 0.62
C ALA A 5 -5.73 -4.59 0.18
N LEU A 6 -5.31 -3.43 0.64
CA LEU A 6 -5.82 -2.15 0.15
C LEU A 6 -4.76 -1.52 -0.76
N VAL A 7 -5.14 -1.17 -1.97
CA VAL A 7 -4.26 -0.50 -2.93
C VAL A 7 -4.75 0.93 -3.11
N VAL A 8 -3.90 1.89 -2.78
CA VAL A 8 -4.21 3.32 -2.87
C VAL A 8 -3.37 3.94 -3.98
N GLU A 9 -3.99 4.32 -5.07
CA GLU A 9 -3.29 4.88 -6.23
C GLU A 9 -4.27 5.71 -7.06
N ASP A 10 -3.93 6.96 -7.33
CA ASP A 10 -4.81 7.86 -8.07
C ASP A 10 -4.80 7.63 -9.59
N SER A 11 -3.75 7.00 -10.12
CA SER A 11 -3.70 6.65 -11.53
C SER A 11 -4.43 5.33 -11.78
N PRO A 12 -5.52 5.31 -12.56
CA PRO A 12 -6.22 4.05 -12.83
C PRO A 12 -5.34 3.01 -13.51
N THR A 13 -4.47 3.42 -14.42
CA THR A 13 -3.58 2.51 -15.12
C THR A 13 -2.58 1.86 -14.16
N MET A 14 -1.96 2.67 -13.32
CA MET A 14 -1.00 2.16 -12.34
C MET A 14 -1.68 1.27 -11.32
N ARG A 15 -2.87 1.67 -10.87
CA ARG A 15 -3.64 0.87 -9.92
C ARG A 15 -3.95 -0.51 -10.47
N GLN A 16 -4.33 -0.58 -11.76
CA GLN A 16 -4.61 -1.84 -12.41
C GLN A 16 -3.39 -2.76 -12.48
N LEU A 17 -2.22 -2.19 -12.71
CA LEU A 17 -0.98 -2.98 -12.73
C LEU A 17 -0.72 -3.62 -11.37
N ILE A 18 -0.93 -2.86 -10.30
CA ILE A 18 -0.73 -3.36 -8.94
C ILE A 18 -1.76 -4.44 -8.62
N VAL A 19 -3.03 -4.17 -8.92
CA VAL A 19 -4.12 -5.13 -8.68
C VAL A 19 -3.89 -6.42 -9.45
N PHE A 20 -3.47 -6.31 -10.71
CA PHE A 20 -3.19 -7.47 -11.53
C PHE A 20 -2.10 -8.35 -10.90
N ALA A 21 -1.03 -7.71 -10.39
CA ALA A 21 0.03 -8.45 -9.72
C ALA A 21 -0.50 -9.16 -8.46
N LEU A 22 -1.27 -8.44 -7.63
CA LEU A 22 -1.78 -9.00 -6.38
C LEU A 22 -2.79 -10.11 -6.60
N ASN A 23 -3.55 -10.07 -7.69
CA ASN A 23 -4.52 -11.12 -7.99
C ASN A 23 -3.86 -12.46 -8.30
N ARG A 24 -2.56 -12.49 -8.51
CA ARG A 24 -1.81 -13.73 -8.69
C ARG A 24 -1.50 -14.42 -7.37
N ILE A 25 -1.74 -13.76 -6.24
CA ILE A 25 -1.52 -14.34 -4.92
C ILE A 25 -2.82 -15.03 -4.49
N ARG A 26 -2.74 -16.34 -4.28
CA ARG A 26 -3.91 -17.13 -3.90
C ARG A 26 -4.40 -16.71 -2.51
N GLY A 27 -5.71 -16.51 -2.38
CA GLY A 27 -6.33 -16.18 -1.11
C GLY A 27 -6.26 -14.71 -0.74
N LEU A 28 -5.76 -13.85 -1.62
CA LEU A 28 -5.67 -12.42 -1.37
C LEU A 28 -6.81 -11.71 -2.09
N GLN A 29 -7.62 -10.98 -1.32
CA GLN A 29 -8.64 -10.08 -1.86
C GLN A 29 -8.04 -8.68 -1.96
N VAL A 30 -8.41 -7.95 -3.01
CA VAL A 30 -7.86 -6.61 -3.23
C VAL A 30 -9.00 -5.59 -3.20
N ILE A 31 -8.83 -4.57 -2.36
CA ILE A 31 -9.73 -3.42 -2.31
C ILE A 31 -8.96 -2.23 -2.89
N GLU A 32 -9.60 -1.45 -3.73
CA GLU A 32 -8.97 -0.31 -4.39
C GLU A 32 -9.46 1.00 -3.80
N ALA A 33 -8.56 1.96 -3.68
CA ALA A 33 -8.88 3.33 -3.34
C ALA A 33 -8.18 4.24 -4.33
N ASP A 34 -8.87 5.28 -4.80
CA ASP A 34 -8.33 6.16 -5.82
C ASP A 34 -7.59 7.38 -5.26
N ASP A 35 -7.64 7.59 -3.97
CA ASP A 35 -6.84 8.62 -3.29
C ASP A 35 -6.81 8.36 -1.78
N GLY A 36 -6.11 9.22 -1.05
CA GLY A 36 -5.97 9.06 0.39
C GLY A 36 -7.27 9.24 1.17
N VAL A 37 -8.16 10.10 0.67
CA VAL A 37 -9.46 10.30 1.33
C VAL A 37 -10.33 9.06 1.18
N ASP A 38 -10.36 8.48 -0.03
CA ASP A 38 -11.08 7.24 -0.28
C ASP A 38 -10.50 6.10 0.57
N ALA A 39 -9.17 6.08 0.72
CA ALA A 39 -8.50 5.09 1.55
C ALA A 39 -8.97 5.18 3.00
N LEU A 40 -9.09 6.39 3.56
CA LEU A 40 -9.55 6.55 4.93
C LEU A 40 -10.94 5.97 5.14
N ARG A 41 -11.83 6.14 4.17
CA ARG A 41 -13.16 5.55 4.24
C ARG A 41 -13.11 4.03 4.26
N LYS A 42 -12.22 3.45 3.46
CA LYS A 42 -12.10 2.00 3.34
C LYS A 42 -11.37 1.36 4.51
N LEU A 43 -10.48 2.13 5.16
CA LEU A 43 -9.80 1.64 6.36
C LEU A 43 -10.76 1.35 7.50
N SER A 44 -11.87 2.09 7.59
CA SER A 44 -12.85 1.90 8.66
C SER A 44 -13.89 0.83 8.34
N ALA A 45 -13.90 0.30 7.12
CA ALA A 45 -14.95 -0.59 6.66
C ALA A 45 -14.69 -2.07 6.91
N GLY A 46 -13.49 -2.45 7.36
CA GLY A 46 -13.20 -3.86 7.57
C GLY A 46 -11.75 -4.10 7.97
N GLN A 47 -11.39 -5.36 8.08
CA GLN A 47 -10.03 -5.74 8.44
C GLN A 47 -9.15 -5.80 7.19
N LEU A 48 -8.00 -5.15 7.29
CA LEU A 48 -7.00 -5.16 6.23
C LEU A 48 -5.73 -5.81 6.75
N ASP A 49 -5.07 -6.56 5.88
CA ASP A 49 -3.85 -7.27 6.24
C ASP A 49 -2.60 -6.58 5.71
N ILE A 50 -2.73 -5.79 4.66
CA ILE A 50 -1.61 -5.02 4.11
C ILE A 50 -2.16 -3.84 3.32
N ILE A 51 -1.39 -2.75 3.29
CA ILE A 51 -1.75 -1.54 2.55
C ILE A 51 -0.59 -1.20 1.62
N LEU A 52 -0.89 -0.99 0.33
CA LEU A 52 0.06 -0.48 -0.64
C LEU A 52 -0.42 0.89 -1.08
N THR A 53 0.42 1.90 -0.94
CA THR A 53 0.01 3.26 -1.28
C THR A 53 1.09 4.01 -2.04
N ASP A 54 0.68 4.75 -3.06
CA ASP A 54 1.55 5.72 -3.72
C ASP A 54 1.83 6.87 -2.76
N ILE A 55 2.99 7.49 -2.90
CA ILE A 55 3.34 8.67 -2.12
C ILE A 55 2.67 9.91 -2.72
N ASN A 56 2.73 10.05 -4.04
CA ASN A 56 2.31 11.28 -4.70
C ASN A 56 0.84 11.21 -5.11
N MET A 57 -0.03 11.73 -4.24
CA MET A 57 -1.46 11.78 -4.48
C MET A 57 -1.99 13.14 -4.08
N PRO A 58 -3.07 13.62 -4.73
CA PRO A 58 -3.64 14.91 -4.36
C PRO A 58 -4.32 14.87 -2.99
N ILE A 59 -4.39 16.01 -2.34
CA ILE A 59 -5.07 16.25 -1.08
C ILE A 59 -4.40 15.53 0.08
N MET A 60 -4.40 14.22 0.12
CA MET A 60 -3.72 13.45 1.15
C MET A 60 -2.71 12.53 0.48
N ASP A 61 -1.43 12.87 0.56
CA ASP A 61 -0.36 12.06 -0.01
C ASP A 61 -0.09 10.82 0.84
N GLY A 62 0.77 9.93 0.32
CA GLY A 62 1.07 8.68 1.00
C GLY A 62 1.74 8.86 2.35
N LEU A 63 2.55 9.90 2.52
CA LEU A 63 3.21 10.16 3.81
C LEU A 63 2.20 10.50 4.88
N LYS A 64 1.23 11.35 4.55
CA LYS A 64 0.16 11.69 5.48
C LYS A 64 -0.69 10.48 5.82
N LEU A 65 -0.94 9.63 4.83
CA LEU A 65 -1.72 8.42 5.03
C LEU A 65 -0.99 7.46 5.99
N VAL A 66 0.32 7.26 5.80
CA VAL A 66 1.12 6.43 6.69
C VAL A 66 1.04 6.96 8.13
N LYS A 67 1.23 8.26 8.29
CA LYS A 67 1.17 8.88 9.60
C LYS A 67 -0.20 8.66 10.26
N ARG A 68 -1.26 8.82 9.48
CA ARG A 68 -2.63 8.62 9.99
C ARG A 68 -2.85 7.18 10.44
N ILE A 69 -2.41 6.22 9.64
CA ILE A 69 -2.57 4.80 9.96
C ILE A 69 -1.80 4.45 11.23
N ARG A 70 -0.57 4.93 11.36
CA ARG A 70 0.26 4.63 12.53
C ARG A 70 -0.23 5.32 13.80
N SER A 71 -1.08 6.34 13.68
CA SER A 71 -1.66 7.03 14.82
C SER A 71 -2.95 6.37 15.34
N ASP A 72 -3.48 5.41 14.59
CA ASP A 72 -4.75 4.76 14.93
C ASP A 72 -4.47 3.42 15.61
N GLU A 73 -4.97 3.25 16.82
CA GLU A 73 -4.73 2.03 17.59
C GLU A 73 -5.20 0.76 16.87
N ALA A 74 -6.29 0.86 16.10
CA ALA A 74 -6.83 -0.30 15.39
C ALA A 74 -6.03 -0.65 14.13
N LEU A 75 -5.25 0.30 13.59
CA LEU A 75 -4.61 0.17 12.30
C LEU A 75 -3.09 0.14 12.37
N LYS A 76 -2.51 0.56 13.49
CA LYS A 76 -1.06 0.83 13.57
C LYS A 76 -0.16 -0.38 13.33
N ALA A 77 -0.69 -1.59 13.41
CA ALA A 77 0.11 -2.79 13.19
C ALA A 77 0.03 -3.32 11.76
N ILE A 78 -0.79 -2.72 10.89
CA ILE A 78 -0.95 -3.19 9.51
C ILE A 78 0.31 -2.87 8.71
N PRO A 79 0.91 -3.85 8.01
CA PRO A 79 2.07 -3.58 7.15
C PRO A 79 1.71 -2.59 6.04
N ILE A 80 2.60 -1.65 5.78
CA ILE A 80 2.42 -0.64 4.74
C ILE A 80 3.60 -0.72 3.78
N VAL A 81 3.29 -0.85 2.48
CA VAL A 81 4.27 -0.76 1.40
C VAL A 81 4.00 0.54 0.65
N ILE A 82 5.01 1.39 0.53
CA ILE A 82 4.87 2.59 -0.28
C ILE A 82 5.35 2.33 -1.70
N ILE A 83 4.71 3.01 -2.65
CA ILE A 83 5.08 2.93 -4.05
C ILE A 83 5.61 4.29 -4.45
N THR A 84 6.82 4.34 -4.95
CA THR A 84 7.55 5.58 -5.13
C THR A 84 8.26 5.59 -6.49
N THR A 85 8.55 6.79 -6.99
CA THR A 85 9.32 6.91 -8.21
C THR A 85 10.81 6.74 -7.91
N GLU A 86 11.55 6.30 -8.91
CA GLU A 86 13.00 6.20 -8.81
C GLU A 86 13.57 7.59 -8.55
N GLY A 87 14.54 7.67 -7.65
CA GLY A 87 15.17 8.94 -7.31
C GLY A 87 14.49 9.68 -6.15
N ALA A 88 13.40 9.18 -5.63
CA ALA A 88 12.67 9.82 -4.53
C ALA A 88 13.21 9.36 -3.16
N GLU A 89 14.53 9.44 -2.97
CA GLU A 89 15.17 8.91 -1.77
C GLU A 89 14.67 9.56 -0.48
N GLU A 90 14.51 10.87 -0.48
CA GLU A 90 14.03 11.57 0.70
C GLU A 90 12.62 11.11 1.09
N ASP A 91 11.75 10.92 0.10
CA ASP A 91 10.39 10.47 0.35
C ASP A 91 10.36 9.06 0.91
N ARG A 92 11.24 8.19 0.39
CA ARG A 92 11.35 6.83 0.91
C ARG A 92 11.79 6.83 2.36
N GLN A 93 12.79 7.64 2.69
CA GLN A 93 13.29 7.70 4.05
C GLN A 93 12.26 8.28 5.02
N ARG A 94 11.52 9.30 4.58
CA ARG A 94 10.44 9.86 5.38
C ARG A 94 9.36 8.82 5.65
N ALA A 95 8.97 8.08 4.62
CA ALA A 95 7.94 7.05 4.78
C ALA A 95 8.37 5.97 5.75
N LEU A 96 9.61 5.50 5.64
CA LEU A 96 10.12 4.49 6.55
C LEU A 96 10.21 5.03 7.98
N ALA A 97 10.63 6.28 8.14
CA ALA A 97 10.69 6.92 9.46
C ALA A 97 9.30 7.08 10.08
N LEU A 98 8.28 7.28 9.26
CA LEU A 98 6.90 7.39 9.73
C LEU A 98 6.26 6.03 10.03
N GLY A 99 6.90 4.94 9.64
CA GLY A 99 6.43 3.62 9.98
C GLY A 99 6.05 2.71 8.82
N ALA A 100 6.39 3.08 7.57
CA ALA A 100 6.21 2.18 6.45
C ALA A 100 7.16 0.99 6.58
N ASN A 101 6.72 -0.18 6.16
CA ASN A 101 7.49 -1.41 6.31
C ASN A 101 8.44 -1.67 5.14
N ALA A 102 8.07 -1.18 3.95
CA ALA A 102 8.86 -1.43 2.75
C ALA A 102 8.48 -0.43 1.68
N TYR A 103 9.22 -0.45 0.57
CA TYR A 103 8.87 0.37 -0.58
C TYR A 103 9.09 -0.44 -1.87
N ILE A 104 8.38 -0.03 -2.91
CA ILE A 104 8.52 -0.57 -4.26
C ILE A 104 8.69 0.62 -5.19
N THR A 105 9.70 0.54 -6.06
CA THR A 105 10.03 1.64 -6.97
C THR A 105 9.33 1.43 -8.31
N LYS A 106 8.73 2.51 -8.85
CA LYS A 106 8.19 2.50 -10.21
C LYS A 106 9.33 2.45 -11.23
N PRO A 107 9.18 1.78 -12.36
CA PRO A 107 7.96 1.12 -12.85
C PRO A 107 7.64 -0.18 -12.09
N ILE A 108 6.35 -0.43 -11.93
CA ILE A 108 5.88 -1.60 -11.20
C ILE A 108 6.24 -2.89 -11.95
N GLN A 109 6.83 -3.83 -11.24
CA GLN A 109 7.14 -5.15 -11.76
C GLN A 109 6.44 -6.18 -10.88
N ALA A 110 5.57 -6.98 -11.49
CA ALA A 110 4.74 -7.92 -10.75
C ALA A 110 5.52 -8.84 -9.82
N PRO A 111 6.65 -9.45 -10.24
CA PRO A 111 7.39 -10.33 -9.32
C PRO A 111 7.85 -9.64 -8.05
N GLN A 112 8.26 -8.35 -8.14
CA GLN A 112 8.70 -7.60 -6.98
C GLN A 112 7.55 -7.31 -6.03
N VAL A 113 6.41 -6.94 -6.57
CA VAL A 113 5.20 -6.67 -5.77
C VAL A 113 4.78 -7.93 -5.04
N ILE A 114 4.69 -9.02 -5.77
CA ILE A 114 4.26 -10.31 -5.22
C ILE A 114 5.20 -10.76 -4.10
N ALA A 115 6.51 -10.70 -4.35
CA ALA A 115 7.51 -11.13 -3.37
C ALA A 115 7.43 -10.30 -2.10
N LYS A 116 7.32 -8.98 -2.23
CA LYS A 116 7.28 -8.10 -1.06
C LYS A 116 6.02 -8.32 -0.23
N VAL A 117 4.88 -8.47 -0.89
CA VAL A 117 3.62 -8.70 -0.20
C VAL A 117 3.64 -10.04 0.53
N LYS A 118 4.12 -11.10 -0.13
CA LYS A 118 4.21 -12.41 0.51
C LYS A 118 5.14 -12.37 1.72
N GLU A 119 6.25 -11.65 1.61
CA GLU A 119 7.19 -11.51 2.71
C GLU A 119 6.53 -10.86 3.92
N LEU A 120 5.83 -9.76 3.71
CA LEU A 120 5.20 -9.02 4.81
C LEU A 120 3.98 -9.75 5.38
N LEU A 121 3.25 -10.48 4.56
CA LEU A 121 2.13 -11.30 5.03
C LEU A 121 2.58 -12.64 5.60
N LYS A 122 3.86 -12.98 5.44
CA LYS A 122 4.45 -14.23 5.94
C LYS A 122 3.76 -15.44 5.33
N ILE A 123 3.54 -15.39 4.02
CA ILE A 123 2.95 -16.50 3.26
C ILE A 123 3.89 -16.88 2.12
N GLU A 124 3.65 -18.08 1.56
CA GLU A 124 4.48 -18.59 0.47
C GLU A 124 3.85 -18.40 -0.90
#